data_e58504d69f57a459b572e3af08b2d39a
#
_entry.id   e58504d69f57a459b572e3af08b2d39a
#
_cell.length_a   1.000
_cell.length_b   1.000
_cell.length_c   1.000
_cell.angle_alpha   90.00
_cell.angle_beta   90.00
_cell.angle_gamma   90.00
#
_symmetry.space_group_name_H-M   'P 1'
#
loop_
_entity.id
_entity.type
_entity.pdbx_description
1 polymer ?
#
loop_
_entity_poly.entity_id
_entity_poly.type
_entity_poly.pdbx_seq_one_letter_code
_entity_poly.pdbx_strand_id
1 'polypeptide(L)'
;MCEAAELKSETISGYVREFDFFPGDTLYRAEHAWSTVEIDNNWELMDITWGAGHIEPKKQLLKKALWVLFEKPYEVEFHYVHKYNPNWFHVDPSIMVSSHLPTFDFFQFLKNPVTIKEFELGENHILNMSSDLMVDRSTNYPLKEYLIMGKMKRLELENTISKKNAPENNRLLGFNNFLLFESLYSKYYSPEKKQLIASSNIRGKMNSFRAASIENLEKSIDNNSQEFSHYESRSLAWLDTLSLVNKGLNKKIKNR
;
A
#
# COMPACT_ATOMS: atom_id res chain seq x y z
N MET A 1 -15.43 12.16 1.22
CA MET A 1 -16.50 12.42 2.24
C MET A 1 -15.99 13.24 3.41
N CYS A 2 -14.88 12.86 4.07
CA CYS A 2 -14.34 13.62 5.20
C CYS A 2 -14.03 15.08 4.85
N GLU A 3 -13.41 15.32 3.72
CA GLU A 3 -13.12 16.67 3.21
C GLU A 3 -14.39 17.51 3.01
N ALA A 4 -15.48 16.92 2.52
CA ALA A 4 -16.77 17.59 2.37
C ALA A 4 -17.48 17.85 3.71
N ALA A 5 -17.07 17.15 4.77
CA ALA A 5 -17.53 17.35 6.15
C ALA A 5 -16.54 18.21 6.96
N GLU A 6 -15.53 18.81 6.30
CA GLU A 6 -14.47 19.62 6.92
C GLU A 6 -13.67 18.87 8.01
N LEU A 7 -13.65 17.52 7.95
CA LEU A 7 -12.90 16.68 8.86
C LEU A 7 -11.49 16.45 8.30
N LYS A 8 -10.49 16.60 9.16
CA LYS A 8 -9.12 16.21 8.80
C LYS A 8 -9.05 14.70 8.73
N SER A 9 -8.53 14.20 7.63
CA SER A 9 -8.38 12.76 7.40
C SER A 9 -7.13 12.46 6.61
N GLU A 10 -6.54 11.29 6.85
CA GLU A 10 -5.41 10.76 6.10
C GLU A 10 -5.70 9.33 5.65
N THR A 11 -5.14 8.98 4.50
CA THR A 11 -5.14 7.59 4.03
C THR A 11 -3.84 6.93 4.48
N ILE A 12 -3.97 5.82 5.16
CA ILE A 12 -2.85 5.03 5.68
C ILE A 12 -2.62 3.86 4.74
N SER A 13 -1.42 3.74 4.21
CA SER A 13 -0.97 2.55 3.48
C SER A 13 -0.23 1.61 4.43
N GLY A 14 -0.40 0.32 4.26
CA GLY A 14 0.28 -0.65 5.12
C GLY A 14 0.02 -2.10 4.76
N TYR A 15 0.48 -2.95 5.64
CA TYR A 15 0.36 -4.41 5.56
C TYR A 15 -0.89 -4.86 6.28
N VAL A 16 -1.53 -5.90 5.75
CA VAL A 16 -2.64 -6.59 6.42
C VAL A 16 -2.36 -8.08 6.50
N ARG A 17 -2.90 -8.72 7.52
CA ARG A 17 -3.00 -10.17 7.58
C ARG A 17 -4.29 -10.58 6.91
N GLU A 18 -4.16 -11.16 5.74
CA GLU A 18 -5.28 -11.78 5.04
C GLU A 18 -5.49 -13.22 5.54
N PHE A 19 -6.55 -13.87 5.04
CA PHE A 19 -6.96 -15.22 5.46
C PHE A 19 -5.91 -16.31 5.18
N ASP A 20 -4.96 -16.06 4.31
CA ASP A 20 -3.87 -16.97 3.91
C ASP A 20 -2.53 -16.68 4.62
N PHE A 21 -2.52 -15.72 5.54
CA PHE A 21 -1.32 -15.40 6.32
C PHE A 21 -1.14 -16.40 7.47
N PHE A 22 0.05 -17.00 7.54
CA PHE A 22 0.46 -17.85 8.64
C PHE A 22 1.53 -17.17 9.50
N PRO A 23 1.51 -17.38 10.84
CA PRO A 23 2.55 -16.85 11.72
C PRO A 23 3.96 -17.29 11.28
N GLY A 24 4.85 -16.32 11.08
CA GLY A 24 6.19 -16.52 10.54
C GLY A 24 6.33 -16.26 9.05
N ASP A 25 5.24 -16.05 8.34
CA ASP A 25 5.29 -15.58 6.95
C ASP A 25 5.88 -14.19 6.87
N THR A 26 6.70 -13.97 5.84
CA THR A 26 7.25 -12.64 5.57
C THR A 26 6.24 -11.79 4.79
N LEU A 27 5.99 -10.61 5.28
CA LEU A 27 5.10 -9.65 4.62
C LEU A 27 5.82 -8.92 3.48
N TYR A 28 5.55 -9.33 2.28
CA TYR A 28 6.13 -8.70 1.08
C TYR A 28 5.32 -7.52 0.54
N ARG A 29 4.10 -7.26 1.06
CA ARG A 29 3.14 -6.37 0.42
C ARG A 29 2.47 -5.42 1.40
N ALA A 30 2.72 -4.13 1.23
CA ALA A 30 1.89 -3.07 1.80
C ALA A 30 0.83 -2.69 0.74
N GLU A 31 -0.21 -3.50 0.58
CA GLU A 31 -1.19 -3.38 -0.51
C GLU A 31 -2.57 -2.96 -0.05
N HIS A 32 -2.74 -2.79 1.23
CA HIS A 32 -4.00 -2.33 1.79
C HIS A 32 -3.91 -0.86 2.21
N ALA A 33 -5.05 -0.19 2.15
CA ALA A 33 -5.18 1.18 2.61
C ALA A 33 -6.46 1.34 3.41
N TRP A 34 -6.33 2.02 4.54
CA TRP A 34 -7.44 2.39 5.41
C TRP A 34 -7.38 3.87 5.75
N SER A 35 -8.22 4.33 6.62
CA SER A 35 -8.35 5.74 6.92
C SER A 35 -8.16 6.05 8.39
N THR A 36 -7.66 7.25 8.67
CA THR A 36 -7.78 7.87 9.99
C THR A 36 -8.42 9.24 9.86
N VAL A 37 -9.21 9.63 10.85
CA VAL A 37 -9.95 10.88 10.88
C VAL A 37 -9.76 11.54 12.25
N GLU A 38 -9.48 12.85 12.27
CA GLU A 38 -9.40 13.62 13.51
C GLU A 38 -10.81 14.00 13.97
N ILE A 39 -11.23 13.49 15.15
CA ILE A 39 -12.50 13.79 15.80
C ILE A 39 -12.19 14.23 17.23
N ASP A 40 -12.63 15.42 17.61
CA ASP A 40 -12.41 15.99 18.95
C ASP A 40 -10.94 15.97 19.39
N ASN A 41 -10.03 16.30 18.46
CA ASN A 41 -8.57 16.29 18.62
C ASN A 41 -7.96 14.87 18.85
N ASN A 42 -8.71 13.81 18.58
CA ASN A 42 -8.22 12.44 18.61
C ASN A 42 -8.27 11.84 17.20
N TRP A 43 -7.26 11.06 16.85
CA TRP A 43 -7.24 10.33 15.60
C TRP A 43 -7.92 8.97 15.75
N GLU A 44 -8.97 8.78 14.97
CA GLU A 44 -9.78 7.56 14.97
C GLU A 44 -9.47 6.72 13.72
N LEU A 45 -9.22 5.43 13.94
CA LEU A 45 -8.92 4.47 12.88
C LEU A 45 -10.19 3.84 12.34
N MET A 46 -10.24 3.67 11.01
CA MET A 46 -11.33 2.97 10.35
C MET A 46 -10.90 2.29 9.08
N ASP A 47 -11.40 1.08 8.85
CA ASP A 47 -11.28 0.40 7.56
C ASP A 47 -12.66 0.27 6.91
N ILE A 48 -12.91 1.13 5.93
CA ILE A 48 -14.19 1.17 5.21
C ILE A 48 -14.38 -0.09 4.37
N THR A 49 -13.31 -0.67 3.84
CA THR A 49 -13.37 -1.88 3.00
C THR A 49 -13.82 -3.09 3.81
N TRP A 50 -13.17 -3.33 4.95
CA TRP A 50 -13.54 -4.42 5.87
C TRP A 50 -14.83 -4.12 6.62
N GLY A 51 -15.13 -2.85 6.83
CA GLY A 51 -16.41 -2.40 7.39
C GLY A 51 -17.60 -2.57 6.45
N ALA A 52 -17.39 -2.58 5.13
CA ALA A 52 -18.46 -2.76 4.14
C ALA A 52 -18.78 -4.24 3.87
N GLY A 53 -17.87 -5.16 4.18
CA GLY A 53 -18.08 -6.60 3.96
C GLY A 53 -16.82 -7.42 4.10
N HIS A 54 -16.90 -8.65 3.62
CA HIS A 54 -15.79 -9.61 3.67
C HIS A 54 -15.83 -10.56 2.49
N ILE A 55 -14.72 -11.25 2.27
CA ILE A 55 -14.61 -12.33 1.27
C ILE A 55 -14.93 -13.65 1.95
N GLU A 56 -15.80 -14.46 1.38
CA GLU A 56 -16.07 -15.83 1.83
C GLU A 56 -16.06 -16.85 0.69
N PRO A 57 -15.73 -18.12 0.98
CA PRO A 57 -15.75 -19.15 -0.04
C PRO A 57 -17.19 -19.45 -0.48
N LYS A 58 -17.41 -19.55 -1.79
CA LYS A 58 -18.69 -19.99 -2.34
C LYS A 58 -18.99 -21.42 -1.89
N LYS A 59 -20.23 -21.69 -1.46
CA LYS A 59 -20.69 -23.03 -1.14
C LYS A 59 -20.81 -23.87 -2.40
N GLN A 60 -19.79 -24.67 -2.69
CA GLN A 60 -19.70 -25.52 -3.90
C GLN A 60 -19.85 -26.99 -3.52
N LEU A 61 -20.98 -27.35 -2.87
CA LEU A 61 -21.21 -28.71 -2.35
C LEU A 61 -21.04 -29.79 -3.41
N LEU A 62 -21.56 -29.58 -4.63
CA LEU A 62 -21.42 -30.52 -5.75
C LEU A 62 -19.98 -30.67 -6.22
N LYS A 63 -19.22 -29.58 -6.36
CA LYS A 63 -17.80 -29.66 -6.73
C LYS A 63 -16.98 -30.36 -5.67
N LYS A 64 -17.27 -30.09 -4.39
CA LYS A 64 -16.61 -30.75 -3.26
C LYS A 64 -16.91 -32.26 -3.24
N ALA A 65 -18.17 -32.67 -3.49
CA ALA A 65 -18.54 -34.08 -3.59
C ALA A 65 -17.85 -34.76 -4.76
N LEU A 66 -17.77 -34.13 -5.92
CA LEU A 66 -17.05 -34.64 -7.09
C LEU A 66 -15.54 -34.78 -6.84
N TRP A 67 -14.94 -33.80 -6.11
CA TRP A 67 -13.53 -33.89 -5.72
C TRP A 67 -13.28 -35.13 -4.83
N VAL A 68 -14.13 -35.34 -3.83
CA VAL A 68 -14.01 -36.52 -2.94
C VAL A 68 -14.20 -37.85 -3.69
N LEU A 69 -15.12 -37.89 -4.68
CA LEU A 69 -15.44 -39.10 -5.41
C LEU A 69 -14.45 -39.41 -6.55
N PHE A 70 -13.88 -38.40 -7.18
CA PHE A 70 -13.08 -38.56 -8.40
C PHE A 70 -11.67 -38.01 -8.27
N GLU A 71 -11.25 -37.58 -7.08
CA GLU A 71 -9.91 -37.01 -6.79
C GLU A 71 -9.54 -35.84 -7.75
N LYS A 72 -10.55 -35.18 -8.30
CA LYS A 72 -10.32 -34.02 -9.20
C LYS A 72 -10.03 -32.78 -8.37
N PRO A 73 -8.90 -32.11 -8.59
CA PRO A 73 -8.64 -30.83 -7.93
C PRO A 73 -9.77 -29.85 -8.24
N TYR A 74 -10.26 -29.12 -7.23
CA TYR A 74 -11.19 -28.04 -7.43
C TYR A 74 -10.65 -26.78 -6.79
N GLU A 75 -10.81 -25.67 -7.50
CA GLU A 75 -10.47 -24.37 -6.97
C GLU A 75 -11.62 -23.84 -6.11
N VAL A 76 -11.29 -23.33 -4.94
CA VAL A 76 -12.26 -22.66 -4.07
C VAL A 76 -12.50 -21.27 -4.66
N GLU A 77 -13.69 -21.05 -5.20
CA GLU A 77 -14.10 -19.73 -5.64
C GLU A 77 -14.51 -18.90 -4.43
N PHE A 78 -14.03 -17.68 -4.37
CA PHE A 78 -14.40 -16.70 -3.36
C PHE A 78 -15.37 -15.67 -3.93
N HIS A 79 -16.18 -15.06 -3.08
CA HIS A 79 -17.02 -13.93 -3.45
C HIS A 79 -17.09 -12.93 -2.31
N TYR A 80 -17.28 -11.67 -2.67
CA TYR A 80 -17.44 -10.60 -1.69
C TYR A 80 -18.89 -10.55 -1.19
N VAL A 81 -19.05 -10.53 0.13
CA VAL A 81 -20.34 -10.41 0.80
C VAL A 81 -20.46 -9.02 1.41
N HIS A 82 -21.42 -8.26 0.90
CA HIS A 82 -21.77 -6.97 1.50
C HIS A 82 -22.45 -7.20 2.84
N LYS A 83 -21.74 -6.89 3.91
CA LYS A 83 -22.25 -7.02 5.28
C LYS A 83 -21.58 -5.97 6.15
N TYR A 84 -22.35 -4.94 6.50
CA TYR A 84 -21.84 -3.89 7.37
C TYR A 84 -21.34 -4.46 8.69
N ASN A 85 -20.09 -4.09 9.03
CA ASN A 85 -19.44 -4.46 10.27
C ASN A 85 -18.96 -3.19 10.99
N PRO A 86 -19.68 -2.75 12.05
CA PRO A 86 -19.32 -1.54 12.77
C PRO A 86 -17.99 -1.62 13.53
N ASN A 87 -17.46 -2.82 13.75
CA ASN A 87 -16.19 -3.00 14.46
C ASN A 87 -14.98 -2.41 13.71
N TRP A 88 -15.14 -2.08 12.42
CA TRP A 88 -14.11 -1.43 11.62
C TRP A 88 -14.22 0.10 11.57
N PHE A 89 -15.07 0.66 12.45
CA PHE A 89 -15.20 2.10 12.67
C PHE A 89 -14.81 2.42 14.11
N HIS A 90 -13.99 3.44 14.33
CA HIS A 90 -13.42 3.79 15.65
C HIS A 90 -12.67 2.61 16.29
N VAL A 91 -11.84 1.93 15.47
CA VAL A 91 -11.10 0.76 15.95
C VAL A 91 -10.05 1.18 16.96
N ASP A 92 -9.97 0.43 18.07
CA ASP A 92 -8.90 0.66 19.03
C ASP A 92 -7.53 0.35 18.39
N PRO A 93 -6.54 1.26 18.49
CA PRO A 93 -5.22 1.08 17.93
C PRO A 93 -4.53 -0.23 18.30
N SER A 94 -4.69 -0.68 19.53
CA SER A 94 -4.12 -1.96 20.01
C SER A 94 -4.78 -3.18 19.36
N ILE A 95 -6.05 -3.05 18.95
CA ILE A 95 -6.77 -4.08 18.20
C ILE A 95 -6.44 -3.96 16.71
N MET A 96 -6.46 -2.74 16.16
CA MET A 96 -6.18 -2.52 14.74
C MET A 96 -4.83 -3.09 14.34
N VAL A 97 -3.80 -2.90 15.16
CA VAL A 97 -2.45 -3.39 14.89
C VAL A 97 -2.35 -4.93 14.90
N SER A 98 -3.36 -5.64 15.41
CA SER A 98 -3.38 -7.10 15.33
C SER A 98 -3.57 -7.63 13.91
N SER A 99 -4.12 -6.83 13.02
CA SER A 99 -4.39 -7.20 11.61
C SER A 99 -3.86 -6.19 10.60
N HIS A 100 -3.57 -4.95 10.99
CA HIS A 100 -3.17 -3.83 10.13
C HIS A 100 -1.90 -3.18 10.65
N LEU A 101 -0.81 -3.28 9.90
CA LEU A 101 0.46 -2.61 10.23
C LEU A 101 0.72 -1.47 9.25
N PRO A 102 0.63 -0.20 9.67
CA PRO A 102 0.92 0.94 8.80
C PRO A 102 2.38 0.99 8.39
N THR A 103 2.64 1.51 7.19
CA THR A 103 4.01 1.78 6.72
C THR A 103 4.75 2.77 7.63
N PHE A 104 4.01 3.72 8.22
CA PHE A 104 4.56 4.69 9.17
C PHE A 104 4.12 4.35 10.58
N ASP A 105 5.08 4.17 11.48
CA ASP A 105 4.84 3.78 12.88
C ASP A 105 3.92 4.74 13.62
N PHE A 106 3.98 6.04 13.32
CA PHE A 106 3.14 7.04 13.97
C PHE A 106 1.65 6.91 13.65
N PHE A 107 1.26 6.21 12.59
CA PHE A 107 -0.13 5.89 12.30
C PHE A 107 -0.66 4.65 13.05
N GLN A 108 0.19 4.00 13.84
CA GLN A 108 -0.30 2.99 14.77
C GLN A 108 -1.02 3.60 15.98
N PHE A 109 -0.77 4.87 16.27
CA PHE A 109 -1.29 5.57 17.46
C PHE A 109 -0.98 4.82 18.77
N LEU A 110 0.21 4.26 18.84
CA LEU A 110 0.77 3.56 19.99
C LEU A 110 2.04 4.27 20.47
N LYS A 111 2.26 4.34 21.78
CA LYS A 111 3.52 4.87 22.34
C LYS A 111 4.71 3.98 22.00
N ASN A 112 4.47 2.66 21.98
CA ASN A 112 5.45 1.66 21.59
C ASN A 112 4.92 0.96 20.32
N PRO A 113 5.28 1.44 19.12
CA PRO A 113 4.81 0.86 17.88
C PRO A 113 5.31 -0.58 17.69
N VAL A 114 4.43 -1.43 17.18
CA VAL A 114 4.74 -2.80 16.78
C VAL A 114 5.65 -2.77 15.54
N THR A 115 6.70 -3.54 15.56
CA THR A 115 7.60 -3.72 14.42
C THR A 115 7.04 -4.72 13.41
N ILE A 116 7.52 -4.67 12.16
CA ILE A 116 7.12 -5.65 11.14
C ILE A 116 7.45 -7.09 11.57
N LYS A 117 8.57 -7.29 12.26
CA LYS A 117 8.96 -8.62 12.76
C LYS A 117 8.02 -9.16 13.83
N GLU A 118 7.59 -8.31 14.75
CA GLU A 118 6.58 -8.69 15.75
C GLU A 118 5.23 -8.96 15.09
N PHE A 119 4.86 -8.15 14.10
CA PHE A 119 3.64 -8.36 13.33
C PHE A 119 3.68 -9.70 12.58
N GLU A 120 4.80 -10.11 12.00
CA GLU A 120 5.00 -11.39 11.31
C GLU A 120 4.83 -12.62 12.23
N LEU A 121 4.97 -12.46 13.56
CA LEU A 121 4.73 -13.53 14.54
C LEU A 121 3.25 -13.90 14.72
N GLY A 122 2.35 -13.13 14.12
CA GLY A 122 0.92 -13.44 14.07
C GLY A 122 0.07 -12.67 15.08
N GLU A 123 -1.24 -12.78 14.89
CA GLU A 123 -2.24 -12.06 15.67
C GLU A 123 -2.16 -12.36 17.18
N ASN A 124 -2.03 -13.63 17.54
CA ASN A 124 -1.94 -14.04 18.93
C ASN A 124 -0.74 -13.42 19.66
N HIS A 125 0.39 -13.23 18.96
CA HIS A 125 1.54 -12.58 19.53
C HIS A 125 1.21 -11.13 19.89
N ILE A 126 0.60 -10.38 18.98
CA ILE A 126 0.22 -8.98 19.21
C ILE A 126 -0.84 -8.85 20.30
N LEU A 127 -1.86 -9.70 20.28
CA LEU A 127 -2.91 -9.68 21.32
C LEU A 127 -2.36 -9.98 22.73
N ASN A 128 -1.34 -10.83 22.83
CA ASN A 128 -0.65 -11.08 24.10
C ASN A 128 0.21 -9.88 24.55
N MET A 129 0.65 -9.02 23.63
CA MET A 129 1.35 -7.76 23.95
C MET A 129 0.38 -6.62 24.27
N SER A 130 -0.92 -6.79 24.10
CA SER A 130 -1.92 -5.70 24.14
C SER A 130 -1.91 -4.89 25.45
N SER A 131 -1.55 -5.50 26.57
CA SER A 131 -1.37 -4.80 27.87
C SER A 131 -0.24 -3.78 27.87
N ASP A 132 0.77 -3.98 27.00
CA ASP A 132 1.97 -3.15 26.88
C ASP A 132 1.84 -2.11 25.77
N LEU A 133 0.83 -2.26 24.91
CA LEU A 133 0.54 -1.35 23.82
C LEU A 133 -0.26 -0.15 24.34
N MET A 134 0.46 0.87 24.79
CA MET A 134 -0.16 2.11 25.26
C MET A 134 -0.70 2.94 24.10
N VAL A 135 -2.01 3.12 24.02
CA VAL A 135 -2.66 3.94 22.99
C VAL A 135 -2.36 5.43 23.19
N ASP A 136 -2.00 6.10 22.11
CA ASP A 136 -1.82 7.55 22.03
C ASP A 136 -2.39 8.08 20.71
N ARG A 137 -3.63 8.54 20.74
CA ARG A 137 -4.36 9.09 19.59
C ARG A 137 -4.07 10.57 19.33
N SER A 138 -3.17 11.16 20.11
CA SER A 138 -2.80 12.55 19.93
C SER A 138 -1.97 12.76 18.66
N THR A 139 -1.95 13.99 18.17
CA THR A 139 -1.06 14.38 17.08
C THR A 139 0.37 14.47 17.62
N ASN A 140 1.11 13.36 17.58
CA ASN A 140 2.51 13.32 17.96
C ASN A 140 3.40 14.10 16.98
N TYR A 141 4.66 14.33 17.36
CA TYR A 141 5.58 15.15 16.55
C TYR A 141 5.80 14.61 15.13
N PRO A 142 6.08 13.31 14.89
CA PRO A 142 6.23 12.79 13.52
C PRO A 142 4.98 12.95 12.66
N LEU A 143 3.80 12.69 13.22
CA LEU A 143 2.53 12.89 12.50
C LEU A 143 2.32 14.37 12.15
N LYS A 144 2.60 15.29 13.08
CA LYS A 144 2.48 16.73 12.84
C LYS A 144 3.38 17.19 11.68
N GLU A 145 4.63 16.72 11.65
CA GLU A 145 5.53 17.04 10.54
C GLU A 145 5.02 16.45 9.22
N TYR A 146 4.55 15.19 9.23
CA TYR A 146 4.00 14.54 8.06
C TYR A 146 2.79 15.31 7.49
N LEU A 147 1.86 15.74 8.35
CA LEU A 147 0.64 16.44 7.93
C LEU A 147 0.92 17.77 7.18
N ILE A 148 2.02 18.45 7.51
CA ILE A 148 2.43 19.68 6.83
C ILE A 148 3.34 19.46 5.61
N MET A 149 3.81 18.21 5.40
CA MET A 149 4.65 17.91 4.24
C MET A 149 3.86 17.97 2.93
N GLY A 150 4.47 18.54 1.90
CA GLY A 150 3.92 18.45 0.54
C GLY A 150 4.02 17.01 0.00
N LYS A 151 3.10 16.66 -0.91
CA LYS A 151 2.96 15.32 -1.52
C LYS A 151 4.30 14.67 -1.91
N MET A 152 5.18 15.42 -2.56
CA MET A 152 6.47 14.89 -3.01
C MET A 152 7.36 14.42 -1.86
N LYS A 153 7.43 15.19 -0.77
CA LYS A 153 8.21 14.81 0.41
C LYS A 153 7.62 13.60 1.12
N ARG A 154 6.28 13.50 1.19
CA ARG A 154 5.61 12.32 1.74
C ARG A 154 5.96 11.06 0.96
N LEU A 155 5.90 11.11 -0.39
CA LEU A 155 6.30 9.98 -1.25
C LEU A 155 7.78 9.60 -1.12
N GLU A 156 8.68 10.60 -1.00
CA GLU A 156 10.11 10.35 -0.75
C GLU A 156 10.34 9.65 0.60
N LEU A 157 9.63 10.08 1.64
CA LEU A 157 9.68 9.48 2.97
C LEU A 157 9.15 8.03 2.94
N GLU A 158 7.98 7.80 2.32
CA GLU A 158 7.39 6.48 2.15
C GLU A 158 8.33 5.52 1.40
N ASN A 159 8.92 5.96 0.30
CA ASN A 159 9.89 5.17 -0.44
C ASN A 159 11.13 4.83 0.40
N THR A 160 11.58 5.75 1.24
CA THR A 160 12.73 5.54 2.13
C THR A 160 12.42 4.51 3.21
N ILE A 161 11.25 4.61 3.83
CA ILE A 161 10.79 3.68 4.87
C ILE A 161 10.52 2.30 4.27
N SER A 162 9.87 2.23 3.11
CA SER A 162 9.63 0.97 2.40
C SER A 162 10.94 0.24 2.07
N LYS A 163 11.97 0.95 1.61
CA LYS A 163 13.31 0.38 1.39
C LYS A 163 13.94 -0.18 2.65
N LYS A 164 13.71 0.47 3.79
CA LYS A 164 14.27 0.02 5.07
C LYS A 164 13.52 -1.21 5.61
N ASN A 165 12.19 -1.17 5.57
CA ASN A 165 11.35 -2.15 6.25
C ASN A 165 11.07 -3.39 5.39
N ALA A 166 10.99 -3.23 4.06
CA ALA A 166 10.69 -4.29 3.11
C ALA A 166 11.53 -4.15 1.83
N PRO A 167 12.87 -4.30 1.92
CA PRO A 167 13.77 -4.09 0.78
C PRO A 167 13.50 -5.05 -0.40
N GLU A 168 12.94 -6.21 -0.12
CA GLU A 168 12.58 -7.22 -1.14
C GLU A 168 11.22 -6.97 -1.80
N ASN A 169 10.44 -6.00 -1.30
CA ASN A 169 9.17 -5.64 -1.91
C ASN A 169 9.37 -4.78 -3.18
N ASN A 170 9.92 -5.44 -4.21
CA ASN A 170 10.25 -4.79 -5.48
C ASN A 170 9.03 -4.11 -6.13
N ARG A 171 7.83 -4.67 -5.97
CA ARG A 171 6.62 -4.08 -6.52
C ARG A 171 6.27 -2.75 -5.85
N LEU A 172 6.27 -2.69 -4.53
CA LEU A 172 6.02 -1.45 -3.78
C LEU A 172 7.07 -0.39 -4.11
N LEU A 173 8.35 -0.78 -4.10
CA LEU A 173 9.46 0.12 -4.42
C LEU A 173 9.37 0.63 -5.87
N GLY A 174 8.99 -0.24 -6.79
CA GLY A 174 8.75 0.13 -8.19
C GLY A 174 7.61 1.13 -8.33
N PHE A 175 6.50 0.89 -7.66
CA PHE A 175 5.35 1.79 -7.65
C PHE A 175 5.64 3.14 -7.00
N ASN A 176 6.29 3.17 -5.85
CA ASN A 176 6.67 4.41 -5.18
C ASN A 176 7.59 5.27 -6.07
N ASN A 177 8.56 4.67 -6.73
CA ASN A 177 9.41 5.38 -7.69
C ASN A 177 8.63 5.86 -8.92
N PHE A 178 7.63 5.11 -9.38
CA PHE A 178 6.71 5.54 -10.44
C PHE A 178 5.93 6.79 -10.02
N LEU A 179 5.36 6.81 -8.82
CA LEU A 179 4.61 7.97 -8.31
C LEU A 179 5.50 9.21 -8.14
N LEU A 180 6.74 9.02 -7.69
CA LEU A 180 7.73 10.10 -7.60
C LEU A 180 8.07 10.68 -8.98
N PHE A 181 8.28 9.81 -9.97
CA PHE A 181 8.49 10.23 -11.35
C PHE A 181 7.27 10.97 -11.90
N GLU A 182 6.07 10.40 -11.77
CA GLU A 182 4.81 10.98 -12.25
C GLU A 182 4.54 12.36 -11.64
N SER A 183 4.77 12.50 -10.35
CA SER A 183 4.61 13.76 -9.62
C SER A 183 5.51 14.87 -10.16
N LEU A 184 6.77 14.56 -10.47
CA LEU A 184 7.68 15.51 -11.11
C LEU A 184 7.29 15.77 -12.56
N TYR A 185 6.94 14.72 -13.30
CA TYR A 185 6.53 14.84 -14.70
C TYR A 185 5.31 15.75 -14.84
N SER A 186 4.26 15.52 -14.07
CA SER A 186 3.03 16.31 -14.09
C SER A 186 3.29 17.78 -13.75
N LYS A 187 4.18 18.02 -12.77
CA LYS A 187 4.55 19.38 -12.36
C LYS A 187 5.29 20.18 -13.44
N TYR A 188 6.15 19.52 -14.20
CA TYR A 188 7.06 20.20 -15.16
C TYR A 188 6.70 19.97 -16.62
N TYR A 189 5.70 19.16 -16.94
CA TYR A 189 5.21 19.00 -18.30
C TYR A 189 4.24 20.13 -18.66
N SER A 190 4.49 20.81 -19.76
CA SER A 190 3.56 21.79 -20.32
C SER A 190 2.75 21.18 -21.46
N PRO A 191 1.44 20.96 -21.32
CA PRO A 191 0.56 20.46 -22.38
C PRO A 191 0.53 21.40 -23.59
N GLU A 192 0.52 22.72 -23.37
CA GLU A 192 0.46 23.75 -24.40
C GLU A 192 1.68 23.70 -25.33
N LYS A 193 2.86 23.58 -24.72
CA LYS A 193 4.14 23.48 -25.45
C LYS A 193 4.50 22.07 -25.85
N LYS A 194 3.72 21.07 -25.38
CA LYS A 194 4.00 19.63 -25.55
C LYS A 194 5.44 19.27 -25.19
N GLN A 195 5.98 19.88 -24.13
CA GLN A 195 7.38 19.67 -23.73
C GLN A 195 7.57 19.73 -22.20
N LEU A 196 8.64 19.10 -21.73
CA LEU A 196 9.08 19.14 -20.36
C LEU A 196 9.89 20.41 -20.09
N ILE A 197 9.36 21.28 -19.21
CA ILE A 197 9.99 22.52 -18.78
C ILE A 197 10.67 22.25 -17.43
N ALA A 198 11.80 21.58 -17.42
CA ALA A 198 12.53 21.23 -16.22
C ALA A 198 14.02 21.54 -16.39
N SER A 199 14.68 21.97 -15.31
CA SER A 199 16.14 22.12 -15.26
C SER A 199 16.84 20.78 -15.43
N SER A 200 18.13 20.79 -15.75
CA SER A 200 18.94 19.57 -15.89
C SER A 200 18.92 18.72 -14.61
N ASN A 201 18.97 19.34 -13.43
CA ASN A 201 18.90 18.66 -12.14
C ASN A 201 17.54 17.95 -11.95
N ILE A 202 16.42 18.60 -12.22
CA ILE A 202 15.09 18.01 -12.15
C ILE A 202 14.94 16.84 -13.13
N ARG A 203 15.45 17.00 -14.36
CA ARG A 203 15.48 15.90 -15.36
C ARG A 203 16.32 14.72 -14.89
N GLY A 204 17.47 14.97 -14.27
CA GLY A 204 18.31 13.94 -13.67
C GLY A 204 17.55 13.16 -12.60
N LYS A 205 16.88 13.86 -11.67
CA LYS A 205 16.06 13.24 -10.61
C LYS A 205 14.89 12.42 -11.17
N MET A 206 14.20 12.93 -12.20
CA MET A 206 13.13 12.20 -12.90
C MET A 206 13.64 10.91 -13.54
N ASN A 207 14.79 10.98 -14.22
CA ASN A 207 15.39 9.81 -14.85
C ASN A 207 15.84 8.77 -13.82
N SER A 208 16.34 9.19 -12.66
CA SER A 208 16.68 8.29 -11.55
C SER A 208 15.46 7.55 -11.02
N PHE A 209 14.37 8.25 -10.75
CA PHE A 209 13.14 7.60 -10.29
C PHE A 209 12.55 6.65 -11.33
N ARG A 210 12.56 7.05 -12.60
CA ARG A 210 12.10 6.21 -13.69
C ARG A 210 12.94 4.93 -13.81
N ALA A 211 14.26 5.05 -13.77
CA ALA A 211 15.16 3.89 -13.86
C ALA A 211 14.94 2.94 -12.68
N ALA A 212 14.87 3.47 -11.46
CA ALA A 212 14.59 2.68 -10.27
C ALA A 212 13.20 2.03 -10.30
N SER A 213 12.20 2.71 -10.88
CA SER A 213 10.87 2.12 -11.06
C SER A 213 10.91 0.93 -12.00
N ILE A 214 11.51 1.08 -13.18
CA ILE A 214 11.63 0.02 -14.17
C ILE A 214 12.36 -1.19 -13.58
N GLU A 215 13.54 -0.97 -13.01
CA GLU A 215 14.34 -2.05 -12.40
C GLU A 215 13.57 -2.85 -11.36
N ASN A 216 12.88 -2.16 -10.44
CA ASN A 216 12.13 -2.84 -9.38
C ASN A 216 10.87 -3.54 -9.94
N LEU A 217 10.16 -2.93 -10.89
CA LEU A 217 8.98 -3.57 -11.49
C LEU A 217 9.35 -4.81 -12.32
N GLU A 218 10.46 -4.76 -13.07
CA GLU A 218 10.99 -5.93 -13.79
C GLU A 218 11.34 -7.05 -12.82
N LYS A 219 12.07 -6.75 -11.73
CA LYS A 219 12.34 -7.74 -10.67
C LYS A 219 11.07 -8.31 -10.04
N SER A 220 10.02 -7.52 -9.91
CA SER A 220 8.75 -8.00 -9.34
C SER A 220 8.03 -8.98 -10.26
N ILE A 221 8.20 -8.86 -11.57
CA ILE A 221 7.65 -9.79 -12.58
C ILE A 221 8.44 -11.11 -12.56
N ASP A 222 9.76 -11.02 -12.60
CA ASP A 222 10.65 -12.20 -12.64
C ASP A 222 10.52 -13.08 -11.38
N ASN A 223 10.24 -12.47 -10.21
CA ASN A 223 10.09 -13.19 -8.95
C ASN A 223 8.68 -13.76 -8.73
N ASN A 224 7.74 -13.48 -9.63
CA ASN A 224 6.36 -13.94 -9.50
C ASN A 224 6.17 -15.32 -10.15
N SER A 225 6.35 -16.37 -9.36
CA SER A 225 5.91 -17.72 -9.73
C SER A 225 4.38 -17.82 -9.75
N GLN A 226 3.81 -18.13 -10.89
CA GLN A 226 2.47 -18.67 -11.24
C GLN A 226 1.19 -18.20 -10.49
N GLU A 227 1.24 -17.65 -9.28
CA GLU A 227 0.03 -17.33 -8.50
C GLU A 227 -0.56 -15.93 -8.70
N PHE A 228 0.11 -15.02 -9.42
CA PHE A 228 -0.26 -13.60 -9.40
C PHE A 228 -0.36 -12.90 -10.76
N SER A 229 -1.07 -13.50 -11.70
CA SER A 229 -1.33 -12.89 -13.05
C SER A 229 -1.91 -11.45 -12.98
N HIS A 230 -2.68 -11.15 -11.94
CA HIS A 230 -3.25 -9.80 -11.76
C HIS A 230 -2.19 -8.75 -11.42
N TYR A 231 -1.23 -9.09 -10.56
CA TYR A 231 -0.16 -8.18 -10.13
C TYR A 231 0.88 -7.96 -11.22
N GLU A 232 1.18 -9.01 -11.97
CA GLU A 232 2.01 -8.94 -13.18
C GLU A 232 1.38 -7.97 -14.19
N SER A 233 0.09 -8.10 -14.46
CA SER A 233 -0.64 -7.21 -15.37
C SER A 233 -0.53 -5.73 -14.95
N ARG A 234 -0.62 -5.42 -13.66
CA ARG A 234 -0.47 -4.05 -13.17
C ARG A 234 0.97 -3.54 -13.31
N SER A 235 1.96 -4.35 -12.99
CA SER A 235 3.38 -4.00 -13.18
C SER A 235 3.70 -3.76 -14.65
N LEU A 236 3.21 -4.59 -15.55
CA LEU A 236 3.34 -4.41 -17.00
C LEU A 236 2.68 -3.11 -17.48
N ALA A 237 1.46 -2.78 -17.00
CA ALA A 237 0.78 -1.54 -17.35
C ALA A 237 1.57 -0.30 -16.90
N TRP A 238 2.24 -0.34 -15.76
CA TRP A 238 3.11 0.74 -15.32
C TRP A 238 4.39 0.84 -16.16
N LEU A 239 5.00 -0.29 -16.51
CA LEU A 239 6.17 -0.32 -17.42
C LEU A 239 5.82 0.24 -18.80
N ASP A 240 4.66 -0.11 -19.35
CA ASP A 240 4.17 0.45 -20.61
C ASP A 240 3.99 1.96 -20.52
N THR A 241 3.41 2.46 -19.45
CA THR A 241 3.25 3.90 -19.21
C THR A 241 4.62 4.60 -19.20
N LEU A 242 5.59 4.06 -18.46
CA LEU A 242 6.95 4.59 -18.41
C LEU A 242 7.66 4.55 -19.77
N SER A 243 7.43 3.50 -20.56
CA SER A 243 7.97 3.35 -21.93
C SER A 243 7.39 4.39 -22.90
N LEU A 244 6.07 4.64 -22.84
CA LEU A 244 5.41 5.66 -23.67
C LEU A 244 5.93 7.06 -23.38
N VAL A 245 6.11 7.39 -22.09
CA VAL A 245 6.71 8.68 -21.67
C VAL A 245 8.16 8.78 -22.20
N ASN A 246 8.92 7.69 -22.17
CA ASN A 246 10.29 7.67 -22.68
C ASN A 246 10.35 7.94 -24.20
N LYS A 247 9.47 7.32 -24.98
CA LYS A 247 9.36 7.58 -26.43
C LYS A 247 9.05 9.05 -26.72
N GLY A 248 8.17 9.66 -25.92
CA GLY A 248 7.86 11.08 -26.01
C GLY A 248 9.04 12.00 -25.66
N LEU A 249 9.83 11.64 -24.64
CA LEU A 249 11.03 12.37 -24.23
C LEU A 249 12.17 12.25 -25.26
N ASN A 250 12.42 11.07 -25.80
CA ASN A 250 13.53 10.78 -26.71
C ASN A 250 13.30 11.29 -28.15
N LYS A 251 12.04 11.34 -28.63
CA LYS A 251 11.71 11.88 -29.95
C LYS A 251 12.14 13.34 -30.14
N LYS A 252 12.27 14.10 -29.05
CA LYS A 252 12.65 15.51 -29.07
C LYS A 252 14.15 15.78 -28.88
N ILE A 253 14.91 14.79 -28.39
CA ILE A 253 16.37 14.91 -28.27
C ILE A 253 17.02 14.71 -29.64
N LYS A 254 16.44 13.89 -30.52
CA LYS A 254 16.97 13.65 -31.90
C LYS A 254 16.64 14.76 -32.90
N ASN A 255 15.76 15.70 -32.57
CA ASN A 255 15.36 16.80 -33.47
C ASN A 255 15.95 18.16 -33.04
N ARG A 256 17.02 18.15 -32.25
CA ARG A 256 17.88 19.28 -31.93
C ARG A 256 19.33 18.94 -32.31
#